data_2c0beb2d9c0bbd2aeadbc911e950339b
#
_entry.id   2c0beb2d9c0bbd2aeadbc911e950339b
#
_cell.length_a   1.000
_cell.length_b   1.000
_cell.length_c   1.000
_cell.angle_alpha   90.00
_cell.angle_beta   90.00
_cell.angle_gamma   90.00
#
_symmetry.space_group_name_H-M   'P 1'
#
loop_
_entity.id
_entity.type
_entity.pdbx_description
1 polymer ?
#
loop_
_entity_poly.entity_id
_entity_poly.type
_entity_poly.pdbx_seq_one_letter_code
_entity_poly.pdbx_strand_id
1 'polypeptide(L)'
;LEATLPAELGNVLAFYRTELGKLGWQEQPDGAVVSADHVQLAFVSPVGPGMLALDRKDSSTTVNLVQKNASVAANAKVMPEPGQAMLVFSNISETEATLTINDQTIKRAAGTRAVSLDLQPGKYSYEVSVPGHPVTTKVLNFAAGDTWELTVGRDGELWSPLLLY
;
A
#
# COMPACT_ATOMS: atom_id res chain seq x y z
N LEU A 1 0.90 4.49 13.40
CA LEU A 1 0.66 5.81 13.98
C LEU A 1 -0.12 6.64 12.96
N GLU A 2 -1.22 7.23 13.39
CA GLU A 2 -1.96 8.22 12.61
C GLU A 2 -2.15 9.47 13.46
N ALA A 3 -1.90 10.65 12.87
CA ALA A 3 -2.03 11.93 13.56
C ALA A 3 -2.34 13.05 12.55
N THR A 4 -3.06 14.08 12.99
CA THR A 4 -3.24 15.32 12.24
C THR A 4 -2.58 16.47 13.00
N LEU A 5 -1.69 17.18 12.31
CA LEU A 5 -0.86 18.25 12.90
C LEU A 5 -1.23 19.59 12.24
N PRO A 6 -1.45 20.66 13.02
CA PRO A 6 -1.67 22.01 12.50
C PRO A 6 -0.32 22.63 12.05
N ALA A 7 0.32 22.01 11.06
CA ALA A 7 1.64 22.39 10.56
C ALA A 7 1.73 22.14 9.06
N GLU A 8 2.59 22.92 8.40
CA GLU A 8 2.87 22.80 6.98
C GLU A 8 3.57 21.47 6.68
N LEU A 9 3.18 20.82 5.57
CA LEU A 9 3.68 19.51 5.16
C LEU A 9 5.21 19.44 5.10
N GLY A 10 5.89 20.46 4.58
CA GLY A 10 7.35 20.51 4.51
C GLY A 10 8.04 20.47 5.87
N ASN A 11 7.46 21.14 6.87
CA ASN A 11 8.00 21.15 8.23
C ASN A 11 7.80 19.78 8.90
N VAL A 12 6.64 19.17 8.69
CA VAL A 12 6.32 17.82 9.19
C VAL A 12 7.25 16.79 8.55
N LEU A 13 7.49 16.88 7.24
CA LEU A 13 8.42 16.02 6.51
C LEU A 13 9.84 16.11 7.06
N ALA A 14 10.35 17.34 7.24
CA ALA A 14 11.70 17.57 7.77
C ALA A 14 11.86 17.01 9.19
N PHE A 15 10.84 17.18 10.02
CA PHE A 15 10.79 16.61 11.37
C PHE A 15 10.90 15.08 11.34
N TYR A 16 10.03 14.40 10.57
CA TYR A 16 10.04 12.94 10.53
C TYR A 16 11.32 12.37 9.92
N ARG A 17 11.89 12.98 8.87
CA ARG A 17 13.18 12.57 8.32
C ARG A 17 14.28 12.62 9.39
N THR A 18 14.29 13.69 10.19
CA THR A 18 15.29 13.86 11.27
C THR A 18 15.08 12.83 12.37
N GLU A 19 13.87 12.69 12.87
CA GLU A 19 13.59 11.80 14.01
C GLU A 19 13.69 10.32 13.64
N LEU A 20 13.20 9.92 12.49
CA LEU A 20 13.35 8.54 12.01
C LEU A 20 14.81 8.19 11.74
N GLY A 21 15.59 9.13 11.19
CA GLY A 21 17.04 8.94 11.01
C GLY A 21 17.78 8.69 12.34
N LYS A 22 17.43 9.41 13.41
CA LYS A 22 17.99 9.19 14.76
C LYS A 22 17.64 7.79 15.31
N LEU A 23 16.52 7.23 14.90
CA LEU A 23 16.07 5.88 15.26
C LEU A 23 16.66 4.77 14.37
N GLY A 24 17.57 5.12 13.46
CA GLY A 24 18.22 4.19 12.56
C GLY A 24 17.39 3.80 11.32
N TRP A 25 16.34 4.54 11.02
CA TRP A 25 15.56 4.36 9.80
C TRP A 25 16.31 4.95 8.62
N GLN A 26 16.37 4.22 7.51
CA GLN A 26 17.03 4.64 6.28
C GLN A 26 15.98 4.81 5.17
N GLU A 27 15.87 6.03 4.64
CA GLU A 27 14.97 6.35 3.53
C GLU A 27 15.40 5.61 2.27
N GLN A 28 14.41 5.03 1.55
CA GLN A 28 14.62 4.34 0.28
C GLN A 28 14.17 5.29 -0.85
N PRO A 29 15.12 5.80 -1.65
CA PRO A 29 14.81 6.82 -2.66
C PRO A 29 13.90 6.31 -3.78
N ASP A 30 13.98 5.02 -4.12
CA ASP A 30 13.25 4.43 -5.26
C ASP A 30 11.74 4.35 -5.04
N GLY A 31 11.26 4.52 -3.81
CA GLY A 31 9.84 4.52 -3.46
C GLY A 31 9.29 5.89 -3.05
N ALA A 32 10.09 6.95 -3.18
CA ALA A 32 9.70 8.27 -2.72
C ALA A 32 8.77 8.97 -3.73
N VAL A 33 7.61 9.43 -3.24
CA VAL A 33 6.73 10.37 -3.93
C VAL A 33 6.68 11.65 -3.10
N VAL A 34 7.04 12.78 -3.69
CA VAL A 34 7.02 14.08 -3.02
C VAL A 34 6.33 15.11 -3.92
N SER A 35 5.20 15.61 -3.47
CA SER A 35 4.46 16.71 -4.10
C SER A 35 4.14 17.81 -3.09
N ALA A 36 3.45 18.86 -3.52
CA ALA A 36 3.12 20.01 -2.67
C ALA A 36 2.13 19.66 -1.53
N ASP A 37 1.29 18.65 -1.76
CA ASP A 37 0.16 18.27 -0.91
C ASP A 37 0.17 16.81 -0.47
N HIS A 38 1.07 16.00 -1.04
CA HIS A 38 1.21 14.58 -0.72
C HIS A 38 2.68 14.14 -0.72
N VAL A 39 3.08 13.41 0.32
CA VAL A 39 4.39 12.77 0.43
C VAL A 39 4.20 11.32 0.82
N GLN A 40 4.90 10.42 0.14
CA GLN A 40 5.02 9.03 0.54
C GLN A 40 6.50 8.64 0.50
N LEU A 41 7.03 8.18 1.62
CA LEU A 41 8.41 7.73 1.75
C LEU A 41 8.46 6.30 2.28
N ALA A 42 9.29 5.48 1.66
CA ALA A 42 9.63 4.16 2.16
C ALA A 42 10.91 4.21 2.98
N PHE A 43 10.98 3.39 4.02
CA PHE A 43 12.13 3.27 4.92
C PHE A 43 12.47 1.81 5.20
N VAL A 44 13.74 1.55 5.43
CA VAL A 44 14.19 0.34 6.13
C VAL A 44 14.50 0.72 7.58
N SER A 45 13.88 0.03 8.53
CA SER A 45 14.14 0.21 9.95
C SER A 45 14.84 -1.01 10.53
N PRO A 46 15.43 -0.92 11.74
CA PRO A 46 16.03 -2.08 12.42
C PRO A 46 15.07 -3.26 12.67
N VAL A 47 13.75 -3.02 12.61
CA VAL A 47 12.71 -4.02 12.90
C VAL A 47 12.02 -4.53 11.63
N GLY A 48 12.10 -3.79 10.53
CA GLY A 48 11.48 -4.13 9.26
C GLY A 48 11.14 -2.90 8.41
N PRO A 49 10.51 -3.09 7.26
CA PRO A 49 10.12 -1.99 6.38
C PRO A 49 9.16 -1.01 7.07
N GLY A 50 9.27 0.26 6.71
CA GLY A 50 8.38 1.31 7.17
C GLY A 50 7.92 2.20 6.04
N MET A 51 6.79 2.86 6.22
CA MET A 51 6.25 3.83 5.29
C MET A 51 5.71 5.03 6.03
N LEU A 52 6.10 6.22 5.58
CA LEU A 52 5.56 7.50 6.01
C LEU A 52 4.72 8.07 4.88
N ALA A 53 3.44 8.32 5.13
CA ALA A 53 2.58 9.08 4.24
C ALA A 53 2.15 10.38 4.93
N LEU A 54 2.23 11.49 4.20
CA LEU A 54 1.80 12.82 4.63
C LEU A 54 0.84 13.36 3.60
N ASP A 55 -0.32 13.81 4.05
CA ASP A 55 -1.34 14.44 3.22
C ASP A 55 -1.68 15.82 3.78
N ARG A 56 -1.56 16.84 2.94
CA ARG A 56 -1.96 18.20 3.29
C ARG A 56 -3.46 18.37 3.07
N LYS A 57 -4.14 18.86 4.10
CA LYS A 57 -5.52 19.29 4.01
C LYS A 57 -5.66 20.65 4.67
N ASP A 58 -5.94 21.66 3.85
CA ASP A 58 -6.03 23.06 4.30
C ASP A 58 -4.73 23.53 4.99
N SER A 59 -4.81 23.90 6.26
CA SER A 59 -3.68 24.34 7.11
C SER A 59 -3.10 23.24 7.98
N SER A 60 -3.48 21.98 7.75
CA SER A 60 -3.02 20.83 8.54
C SER A 60 -2.40 19.75 7.67
N THR A 61 -1.57 18.93 8.30
CA THR A 61 -0.96 17.75 7.68
C THR A 61 -1.38 16.50 8.43
N THR A 62 -2.00 15.57 7.72
CA THR A 62 -2.25 14.22 8.24
C THR A 62 -1.00 13.37 8.03
N VAL A 63 -0.61 12.67 9.07
CA VAL A 63 0.56 11.78 9.11
C VAL A 63 0.07 10.36 9.29
N ASN A 64 0.54 9.46 8.44
CA ASN A 64 0.39 8.02 8.61
C ASN A 64 1.78 7.38 8.58
N LEU A 65 2.25 6.87 9.73
CA LEU A 65 3.51 6.14 9.85
C LEU A 65 3.22 4.68 10.17
N VAL A 66 3.58 3.80 9.24
CA VAL A 66 3.44 2.35 9.36
C VAL A 66 4.83 1.73 9.48
N GLN A 67 5.03 0.89 10.47
CA GLN A 67 6.19 0.01 10.57
C GLN A 67 5.72 -1.43 10.47
N LYS A 68 6.37 -2.21 9.63
CA LYS A 68 6.02 -3.59 9.37
C LYS A 68 6.89 -4.51 10.19
N ASN A 69 6.29 -5.59 10.66
CA ASN A 69 6.98 -6.60 11.44
C ASN A 69 6.99 -7.92 10.67
N ALA A 70 8.19 -8.38 10.29
CA ALA A 70 8.38 -9.59 9.49
C ALA A 70 7.74 -10.83 10.14
N SER A 71 7.82 -10.96 11.46
CA SER A 71 7.21 -12.11 12.16
C SER A 71 5.68 -12.09 12.11
N VAL A 72 5.08 -10.90 12.19
CA VAL A 72 3.63 -10.74 12.06
C VAL A 72 3.20 -11.01 10.62
N ALA A 73 3.94 -10.51 9.63
CA ALA A 73 3.66 -10.77 8.21
C ALA A 73 3.76 -12.26 7.85
N ALA A 74 4.78 -12.95 8.36
CA ALA A 74 4.94 -14.39 8.17
C ALA A 74 3.77 -15.18 8.79
N ASN A 75 3.38 -14.83 10.02
CA ASN A 75 2.24 -15.46 10.68
C ASN A 75 0.91 -15.21 9.96
N ALA A 76 0.74 -14.02 9.39
CA ALA A 76 -0.43 -13.66 8.59
C ALA A 76 -0.39 -14.24 7.15
N LYS A 77 0.72 -14.88 6.76
CA LYS A 77 0.96 -15.39 5.39
C LYS A 77 0.88 -14.30 4.32
N VAL A 78 1.34 -13.10 4.66
CA VAL A 78 1.42 -11.95 3.75
C VAL A 78 2.88 -11.59 3.43
N MET A 79 3.81 -12.49 3.68
CA MET A 79 5.23 -12.32 3.35
C MET A 79 5.49 -13.00 2.01
N PRO A 80 6.00 -12.29 0.99
CA PRO A 80 6.31 -12.88 -0.29
C PRO A 80 7.53 -13.80 -0.20
N GLU A 81 7.68 -14.69 -1.17
CA GLU A 81 8.89 -15.50 -1.32
C GLU A 81 10.11 -14.60 -1.61
N PRO A 82 11.32 -15.01 -1.21
CA PRO A 82 12.54 -14.24 -1.45
C PRO A 82 12.71 -13.84 -2.92
N GLY A 83 12.89 -12.55 -3.17
CA GLY A 83 13.05 -12.01 -4.51
C GLY A 83 11.76 -11.82 -5.31
N GLN A 84 10.62 -12.14 -4.72
CA GLN A 84 9.30 -11.92 -5.31
C GLN A 84 8.55 -10.81 -4.60
N ALA A 85 7.41 -10.42 -5.16
CA ALA A 85 6.40 -9.58 -4.54
C ALA A 85 5.09 -10.36 -4.42
N MET A 86 4.17 -9.88 -3.61
CA MET A 86 2.86 -10.49 -3.43
C MET A 86 1.75 -9.46 -3.62
N LEU A 87 0.69 -9.87 -4.30
CA LEU A 87 -0.56 -9.14 -4.36
C LEU A 87 -1.64 -9.91 -3.62
N VAL A 88 -2.29 -9.25 -2.67
CA VAL A 88 -3.47 -9.76 -1.98
C VAL A 88 -4.70 -9.08 -2.56
N PHE A 89 -5.68 -9.84 -3.00
CA PHE A 89 -6.94 -9.32 -3.52
C PHE A 89 -8.10 -9.72 -2.61
N SER A 90 -8.77 -8.71 -2.05
CA SER A 90 -9.88 -8.84 -1.11
C SER A 90 -11.17 -8.27 -1.72
N ASN A 91 -12.29 -8.95 -1.50
CA ASN A 91 -13.61 -8.46 -1.89
C ASN A 91 -14.56 -8.54 -0.70
N ILE A 92 -14.89 -7.39 -0.12
CA ILE A 92 -15.85 -7.27 0.98
C ILE A 92 -17.20 -6.68 0.52
N SER A 93 -17.40 -6.53 -0.79
CA SER A 93 -18.67 -6.10 -1.36
C SER A 93 -19.70 -7.23 -1.34
N GLU A 94 -20.95 -6.90 -1.69
CA GLU A 94 -22.05 -7.88 -1.80
C GLU A 94 -22.13 -8.56 -3.17
N THR A 95 -21.25 -8.20 -4.10
CA THR A 95 -21.22 -8.72 -5.47
C THR A 95 -19.88 -9.35 -5.80
N GLU A 96 -19.82 -10.15 -6.88
CA GLU A 96 -18.55 -10.70 -7.38
C GLU A 96 -17.67 -9.56 -7.91
N ALA A 97 -16.39 -9.57 -7.55
CA ALA A 97 -15.38 -8.70 -8.12
C ALA A 97 -14.38 -9.51 -8.97
N THR A 98 -13.93 -8.92 -10.05
CA THR A 98 -12.94 -9.51 -10.95
C THR A 98 -11.70 -8.63 -11.01
N LEU A 99 -10.54 -9.20 -10.72
CA LEU A 99 -9.23 -8.59 -10.91
C LEU A 99 -8.56 -9.22 -12.13
N THR A 100 -8.10 -8.41 -13.06
CA THR A 100 -7.22 -8.83 -14.17
C THR A 100 -5.87 -8.15 -14.02
N ILE A 101 -4.81 -8.94 -13.97
CA ILE A 101 -3.42 -8.49 -13.85
C ILE A 101 -2.52 -9.50 -14.59
N ASN A 102 -1.61 -9.01 -15.44
CA ASN A 102 -0.64 -9.85 -16.15
C ASN A 102 -1.28 -11.05 -16.85
N ASP A 103 -2.35 -10.83 -17.63
CA ASP A 103 -3.16 -11.84 -18.34
C ASP A 103 -3.84 -12.88 -17.45
N GLN A 104 -3.75 -12.75 -16.13
CA GLN A 104 -4.47 -13.55 -15.16
C GLN A 104 -5.76 -12.86 -14.74
N THR A 105 -6.84 -13.62 -14.74
CA THR A 105 -8.15 -13.13 -14.28
C THR A 105 -8.58 -13.91 -13.04
N ILE A 106 -8.84 -13.19 -11.97
CA ILE A 106 -9.22 -13.72 -10.67
C ILE A 106 -10.59 -13.19 -10.30
N LYS A 107 -11.51 -14.09 -10.06
CA LYS A 107 -12.86 -13.78 -9.60
C LYS A 107 -13.00 -14.07 -8.12
N ARG A 108 -13.58 -13.13 -7.40
CA ARG A 108 -13.86 -13.27 -5.97
C ARG A 108 -15.32 -12.99 -5.69
N ALA A 109 -16.02 -14.02 -5.22
CA ALA A 109 -17.41 -13.88 -4.79
C ALA A 109 -17.52 -12.94 -3.58
N ALA A 110 -18.71 -12.44 -3.34
CA ALA A 110 -19.04 -11.57 -2.21
C ALA A 110 -18.55 -12.15 -0.87
N GLY A 111 -17.90 -11.33 -0.05
CA GLY A 111 -17.48 -11.69 1.31
C GLY A 111 -16.51 -12.86 1.42
N THR A 112 -15.85 -13.26 0.32
CA THR A 112 -14.88 -14.36 0.36
C THR A 112 -13.52 -13.91 0.91
N ARG A 113 -12.76 -14.89 1.45
CA ARG A 113 -11.39 -14.63 1.92
C ARG A 113 -10.53 -14.08 0.79
N ALA A 114 -9.56 -13.22 1.15
CA ALA A 114 -8.55 -12.73 0.24
C ALA A 114 -7.79 -13.87 -0.46
N VAL A 115 -7.35 -13.62 -1.68
CA VAL A 115 -6.44 -14.49 -2.43
C VAL A 115 -5.12 -13.79 -2.63
N SER A 116 -4.03 -14.52 -2.54
CA SER A 116 -2.68 -14.01 -2.80
C SER A 116 -2.17 -14.50 -4.15
N LEU A 117 -1.42 -13.63 -4.83
CA LEU A 117 -0.68 -13.94 -6.04
C LEU A 117 0.78 -13.57 -5.83
N ASP A 118 1.68 -14.50 -6.16
CA ASP A 118 3.10 -14.20 -6.24
C ASP A 118 3.39 -13.56 -7.59
N LEU A 119 4.13 -12.45 -7.56
CA LEU A 119 4.50 -11.66 -8.73
C LEU A 119 6.00 -11.46 -8.77
N GLN A 120 6.57 -11.39 -9.98
CA GLN A 120 7.92 -10.87 -10.13
C GLN A 120 7.93 -9.36 -9.82
N PRO A 121 9.05 -8.82 -9.29
CA PRO A 121 9.17 -7.37 -9.17
C PRO A 121 8.99 -6.69 -10.52
N GLY A 122 8.27 -5.58 -10.55
CA GLY A 122 8.01 -4.86 -11.79
C GLY A 122 6.78 -3.97 -11.74
N LYS A 123 6.51 -3.31 -12.85
CA LYS A 123 5.38 -2.42 -13.03
C LYS A 123 4.25 -3.16 -13.75
N TYR A 124 3.08 -3.22 -13.13
CA TYR A 124 1.92 -3.92 -13.64
C TYR A 124 0.74 -2.98 -13.84
N SER A 125 0.07 -3.11 -14.98
CA SER A 125 -1.28 -2.60 -15.14
C SER A 125 -2.27 -3.64 -14.62
N TYR A 126 -3.23 -3.20 -13.84
CA TYR A 126 -4.31 -4.06 -13.36
C TYR A 126 -5.68 -3.41 -13.59
N GLU A 127 -6.68 -4.24 -13.75
CA GLU A 127 -8.06 -3.85 -13.94
C GLU A 127 -8.94 -4.53 -12.90
N VAL A 128 -9.81 -3.75 -12.25
CA VAL A 128 -10.82 -4.28 -11.34
C VAL A 128 -12.20 -3.94 -11.88
N SER A 129 -13.02 -4.96 -12.02
CA SER A 129 -14.41 -4.87 -12.47
C SER A 129 -15.36 -5.40 -11.40
N VAL A 130 -16.38 -4.59 -11.11
CA VAL A 130 -17.47 -4.93 -10.20
C VAL A 130 -18.77 -4.61 -10.90
N PRO A 131 -19.76 -5.52 -10.94
CA PRO A 131 -21.06 -5.27 -11.58
C PRO A 131 -21.72 -3.99 -11.03
N GLY A 132 -22.17 -3.13 -11.93
CA GLY A 132 -22.81 -1.85 -11.58
C GLY A 132 -21.84 -0.69 -11.29
N HIS A 133 -20.54 -0.91 -11.36
CA HIS A 133 -19.50 0.11 -11.15
C HIS A 133 -18.66 0.29 -12.42
N PRO A 134 -18.06 1.49 -12.62
CA PRO A 134 -17.09 1.70 -13.67
C PRO A 134 -15.87 0.79 -13.47
N VAL A 135 -15.35 0.23 -14.56
CA VAL A 135 -14.12 -0.53 -14.55
C VAL A 135 -12.96 0.40 -14.15
N THR A 136 -12.17 -0.03 -13.17
CA THR A 136 -11.01 0.72 -12.68
C THR A 136 -9.73 0.11 -13.23
N THR A 137 -8.99 0.87 -14.03
CA THR A 137 -7.65 0.48 -14.51
C THR A 137 -6.60 1.37 -13.85
N LYS A 138 -5.62 0.76 -13.23
CA LYS A 138 -4.50 1.47 -12.56
C LYS A 138 -3.18 0.74 -12.82
N VAL A 139 -2.10 1.39 -12.42
CA VAL A 139 -0.74 0.85 -12.49
C VAL A 139 -0.15 0.84 -11.09
N LEU A 140 0.52 -0.25 -10.73
CA LEU A 140 1.22 -0.39 -9.47
C LEU A 140 2.63 -0.94 -9.73
N ASN A 141 3.61 -0.41 -9.02
CA ASN A 141 4.98 -0.91 -9.05
C ASN A 141 5.22 -1.78 -7.82
N PHE A 142 5.70 -3.00 -8.05
CA PHE A 142 6.01 -3.97 -7.01
C PHE A 142 7.53 -4.10 -6.91
N ALA A 143 8.09 -3.78 -5.76
CA ALA A 143 9.48 -4.10 -5.45
C ALA A 143 9.58 -5.53 -4.86
N ALA A 144 10.77 -6.11 -4.94
CA ALA A 144 11.03 -7.39 -4.28
C ALA A 144 10.82 -7.26 -2.76
N GLY A 145 10.04 -8.15 -2.18
CA GLY A 145 9.67 -8.12 -0.78
C GLY A 145 8.39 -7.33 -0.47
N ASP A 146 7.80 -6.65 -1.44
CA ASP A 146 6.54 -5.94 -1.24
C ASP A 146 5.34 -6.91 -1.20
N THR A 147 4.41 -6.63 -0.31
CA THR A 147 3.06 -7.19 -0.36
C THR A 147 2.04 -6.06 -0.41
N TRP A 148 1.31 -5.98 -1.50
CA TRP A 148 0.24 -5.01 -1.70
C TRP A 148 -1.13 -5.65 -1.56
N GLU A 149 -2.09 -4.92 -1.01
CA GLU A 149 -3.49 -5.32 -0.98
C GLU A 149 -4.33 -4.40 -1.86
N LEU A 150 -5.17 -5.02 -2.68
CA LEU A 150 -6.28 -4.39 -3.39
C LEU A 150 -7.58 -4.86 -2.76
N THR A 151 -8.39 -3.94 -2.28
CA THR A 151 -9.67 -4.26 -1.63
C THR A 151 -10.82 -3.61 -2.37
N VAL A 152 -11.81 -4.40 -2.76
CA VAL A 152 -13.12 -3.91 -3.17
C VAL A 152 -13.95 -3.70 -1.91
N GLY A 153 -14.35 -2.46 -1.65
CA GLY A 153 -15.13 -2.04 -0.51
C GLY A 153 -16.58 -2.51 -0.55
N ARG A 154 -17.32 -2.28 0.53
CA ARG A 154 -18.72 -2.72 0.66
C ARG A 154 -19.62 -2.17 -0.43
N ASP A 155 -19.38 -0.93 -0.84
CA ASP A 155 -20.16 -0.25 -1.88
C ASP A 155 -19.70 -0.58 -3.31
N GLY A 156 -18.81 -1.58 -3.47
CA GLY A 156 -18.27 -2.00 -4.77
C GLY A 156 -17.17 -1.11 -5.33
N GLU A 157 -16.71 -0.11 -4.60
CA GLU A 157 -15.61 0.74 -5.00
C GLU A 157 -14.25 0.08 -4.72
N LEU A 158 -13.28 0.32 -5.59
CA LEU A 158 -11.90 -0.10 -5.34
C LEU A 158 -11.21 0.92 -4.44
N TRP A 159 -10.77 0.47 -3.26
CA TRP A 159 -9.99 1.30 -2.34
C TRP A 159 -8.58 1.56 -2.89
N SER A 160 -7.92 2.58 -2.34
CA SER A 160 -6.51 2.81 -2.65
C SER A 160 -5.66 1.61 -2.27
N PRO A 161 -4.68 1.21 -3.12
CA PRO A 161 -3.78 0.12 -2.77
C PRO A 161 -3.10 0.34 -1.43
N LEU A 162 -3.04 -0.71 -0.63
CA LEU A 162 -2.39 -0.69 0.69
C LEU A 162 -1.15 -1.57 0.67
N LEU A 163 -0.01 -0.99 1.01
CA LEU A 163 1.23 -1.76 1.22
C LEU A 163 1.16 -2.46 2.57
N LEU A 164 1.05 -3.79 2.58
CA LEU A 164 0.98 -4.62 3.79
C LEU A 164 2.35 -4.95 4.35
N TYR A 165 3.34 -5.20 3.46
CA TYR A 165 4.70 -5.57 3.84
C TYR A 165 5.70 -5.08 2.80
#